data_1223af2aa75cab1dc27725d8da7db80c
#
_entry.id   1223af2aa75cab1dc27725d8da7db80c
#
_cell.length_a   1.000
_cell.length_b   1.000
_cell.length_c   1.000
_cell.angle_alpha   90.00
_cell.angle_beta   90.00
_cell.angle_gamma   90.00
#
_symmetry.space_group_name_H-M   'P 1'
#
loop_
_entity.id
_entity.type
_entity.pdbx_description
1 polymer ?
#
loop_
_entity_poly.entity_id
_entity_poly.type
_entity_poly.pdbx_seq_one_letter_code
_entity_poly.pdbx_strand_id
1 'polypeptide(L)' 'MQTTIYFPDTDEEKEVEVIANYHEGQRGNRQQPDIAPEIEITAVLCEGVDIVSTLDQEAFKSLENQLWEEIKNK' A
#
# COMPACT_ATOMS: atom_id res chain seq x y z
N MET A 1 5.07 -6.31 -4.43
CA MET A 1 3.75 -6.87 -4.83
C MET A 1 3.31 -6.24 -6.14
N GLN A 2 2.88 -7.06 -7.06
CA GLN A 2 2.32 -6.55 -8.32
C GLN A 2 0.80 -6.46 -8.20
N THR A 3 0.25 -5.36 -8.66
CA THR A 3 -1.19 -5.14 -8.65
C THR A 3 -1.58 -4.24 -9.81
N THR A 4 -2.88 -4.08 -10.03
CA THR A 4 -3.40 -3.22 -11.08
C THR A 4 -4.05 -1.99 -10.47
N ILE A 5 -3.73 -0.82 -10.99
CA ILE A 5 -4.32 0.44 -10.55
C ILE A 5 -5.10 1.06 -11.69
N TYR A 6 -6.28 1.60 -11.37
CA TYR A 6 -7.07 2.38 -12.31
C TYR A 6 -6.64 3.85 -12.25
N PHE A 7 -6.34 4.41 -13.41
CA PHE A 7 -5.98 5.82 -13.56
C PHE A 7 -7.16 6.57 -14.16
N PRO A 8 -7.89 7.38 -13.39
CA PRO A 8 -9.06 8.07 -13.91
C PRO A 8 -8.73 9.12 -14.97
N ASP A 9 -7.52 9.69 -14.94
CA ASP A 9 -7.11 10.69 -15.90
C ASP A 9 -7.05 10.16 -17.34
N THR A 10 -6.63 8.91 -17.49
CA THR A 10 -6.51 8.27 -18.80
C THR A 10 -7.55 7.19 -19.03
N ASP A 11 -8.39 6.92 -18.02
CA ASP A 11 -9.39 5.86 -18.04
C ASP A 11 -8.79 4.51 -18.41
N GLU A 12 -7.61 4.23 -17.87
CA GLU A 12 -6.88 2.99 -18.11
C GLU A 12 -6.49 2.30 -16.82
N GLU A 13 -6.45 0.97 -16.86
CA GLU A 13 -5.86 0.18 -15.79
C GLU A 13 -4.44 -0.18 -16.19
N LYS A 14 -3.51 -0.02 -15.25
CA LYS A 14 -2.11 -0.37 -15.49
C LYS A 14 -1.57 -1.23 -14.37
N GLU A 15 -0.73 -2.19 -14.74
CA GLU A 15 -0.06 -3.02 -13.77
C GLU A 15 1.12 -2.26 -13.17
N VAL A 16 1.18 -2.26 -11.84
CA VAL A 16 2.24 -1.57 -11.10
C VAL A 16 2.86 -2.52 -10.09
N GLU A 17 4.11 -2.25 -9.74
CA GLU A 17 4.79 -2.96 -8.65
C GLU A 17 4.79 -2.07 -7.41
N VAL A 18 4.23 -2.57 -6.31
CA VAL A 18 4.17 -1.83 -5.05
C VAL A 18 5.24 -2.37 -4.12
N ILE A 19 6.10 -1.48 -3.66
CA ILE A 19 7.11 -1.80 -2.66
C ILE A 19 6.62 -1.23 -1.34
N ALA A 20 6.35 -2.11 -0.38
CA ALA A 20 5.81 -1.71 0.90
C ALA A 20 6.45 -2.51 2.02
N ASN A 21 6.54 -1.91 3.19
CA ASN A 21 6.99 -2.55 4.40
C ASN A 21 5.79 -2.77 5.32
N TYR A 22 5.68 -3.99 5.84
CA TYR A 22 4.66 -4.32 6.80
C TYR A 22 5.27 -4.37 8.19
N HIS A 23 4.70 -3.62 9.11
CA HIS A 23 5.11 -3.61 10.50
C HIS A 23 4.04 -4.28 11.34
N GLU A 24 4.39 -5.39 11.96
CA GLU A 24 3.46 -6.08 12.85
C GLU A 24 3.18 -5.22 14.07
N GLY A 25 1.92 -5.22 14.48
CA GLY A 25 1.56 -4.59 15.73
C GLY A 25 2.14 -5.35 16.92
N GLN A 26 2.34 -4.64 18.01
CA GLN A 26 2.82 -5.24 19.26
C GLN A 26 1.80 -5.05 20.36
N ARG A 27 1.65 -6.08 21.16
CA ARG A 27 0.79 -5.99 22.32
C ARG A 27 1.50 -5.15 23.38
N GLY A 28 0.83 -4.10 23.84
CA GLY A 28 1.39 -3.23 24.84
C GLY A 28 1.47 -3.88 26.21
N ASN A 29 2.15 -3.18 27.11
CA ASN A 29 2.22 -3.57 28.52
C ASN A 29 1.85 -2.36 29.38
N ARG A 30 2.10 -2.45 30.68
CA ARG A 30 1.74 -1.36 31.60
C ARG A 30 2.47 -0.03 31.30
N GLN A 31 3.61 -0.12 30.64
CA GLN A 31 4.45 1.05 30.36
C GLN A 31 4.33 1.54 28.92
N GLN A 32 3.82 0.71 28.01
CA GLN A 32 3.72 1.04 26.60
C GLN A 32 2.35 0.70 26.06
N PRO A 33 1.76 1.58 25.23
CA PRO A 33 0.47 1.28 24.61
C PRO A 33 0.61 0.21 23.54
N ASP A 34 -0.53 -0.39 23.17
CA ASP A 34 -0.57 -1.31 22.05
C ASP A 34 -0.19 -0.58 20.78
N ILE A 35 0.61 -1.23 19.95
CA ILE A 35 0.99 -0.70 18.63
C ILE A 35 0.19 -1.44 17.57
N ALA A 36 -0.60 -0.68 16.81
CA ALA A 36 -1.37 -1.26 15.71
C ALA A 36 -0.46 -1.62 14.54
N PRO A 37 -0.79 -2.67 13.78
CA PRO A 37 -0.03 -2.99 12.58
C PRO A 37 -0.15 -1.89 11.54
N GLU A 38 0.92 -1.65 10.80
CA GLU A 38 0.99 -0.60 9.79
C GLU A 38 1.57 -1.13 8.49
N ILE A 39 1.12 -0.56 7.37
CA ILE A 39 1.73 -0.79 6.07
C ILE A 39 2.28 0.55 5.59
N GLU A 40 3.56 0.55 5.26
CA GLU A 40 4.22 1.72 4.70
C GLU A 40 4.55 1.46 3.24
N ILE A 41 3.94 2.22 2.33
CA ILE A 41 4.23 2.13 0.90
C ILE A 41 5.42 3.03 0.61
N THR A 42 6.53 2.44 0.19
CA THR A 42 7.76 3.20 -0.07
C THR A 42 7.91 3.58 -1.52
N ALA A 43 7.40 2.77 -2.44
CA ALA A 43 7.49 3.06 -3.87
C ALA A 43 6.37 2.34 -4.62
N VAL A 44 5.95 2.94 -5.72
CA VAL A 44 5.03 2.32 -6.66
C VAL A 44 5.64 2.49 -8.05
N LEU A 45 6.01 1.39 -8.68
CA LEU A 45 6.69 1.42 -9.98
C LEU A 45 5.73 1.03 -11.09
N CYS A 46 5.60 1.91 -12.07
CA CYS A 46 4.82 1.65 -13.28
C CYS A 46 5.80 1.68 -14.46
N GLU A 47 5.95 0.54 -15.14
CA GLU A 47 6.88 0.40 -16.25
C GLU A 47 8.31 0.84 -15.88
N GLY A 48 8.72 0.55 -14.65
CA GLY A 48 10.04 0.90 -14.16
C GLY A 48 10.20 2.33 -13.65
N VAL A 49 9.12 3.11 -13.66
CA VAL A 49 9.13 4.50 -13.20
C VAL A 49 8.38 4.61 -11.88
N ASP A 50 8.98 5.27 -10.91
CA ASP A 50 8.35 5.51 -9.61
C ASP A 50 7.27 6.58 -9.76
N ILE A 51 6.03 6.21 -9.48
CA ILE A 51 4.88 7.10 -9.61
C ILE A 51 4.22 7.41 -8.27
N VAL A 52 4.85 7.02 -7.16
CA VAL A 52 4.25 7.17 -5.84
C VAL A 52 3.88 8.62 -5.53
N SER A 53 4.68 9.57 -5.98
CA SER A 53 4.43 10.99 -5.75
C SER A 53 3.34 11.57 -6.65
N THR A 54 2.97 10.87 -7.73
CA THR A 54 1.93 11.31 -8.65
C THR A 54 0.56 10.72 -8.34
N LEU A 55 0.49 9.75 -7.42
CA LEU A 55 -0.76 9.13 -7.04
C LEU A 55 -1.57 10.07 -6.14
N ASP A 56 -2.87 10.14 -6.39
CA ASP A 56 -3.76 10.89 -5.52
C ASP A 56 -4.11 10.06 -4.28
N GLN A 57 -4.83 10.69 -3.34
CA GLN A 57 -5.18 10.02 -2.09
C GLN A 57 -6.09 8.82 -2.31
N GLU A 58 -7.00 8.88 -3.26
CA GLU A 58 -7.91 7.78 -3.52
C GLU A 58 -7.17 6.57 -4.06
N ALA A 59 -6.26 6.77 -5.01
CA ALA A 59 -5.44 5.69 -5.53
C ALA A 59 -4.57 5.08 -4.44
N PHE A 60 -4.01 5.92 -3.58
CA PHE A 60 -3.16 5.47 -2.49
C PHE A 60 -3.95 4.63 -1.48
N LYS A 61 -5.15 5.08 -1.12
CA LYS A 61 -6.03 4.31 -0.22
C LYS A 61 -6.45 2.98 -0.82
N SER A 62 -6.71 2.97 -2.12
CA SER A 62 -7.07 1.73 -2.81
C SER A 62 -5.92 0.72 -2.74
N LEU A 63 -4.68 1.17 -2.91
CA LEU A 63 -3.52 0.31 -2.77
C LEU A 63 -3.37 -0.23 -1.36
N GLU A 64 -3.54 0.63 -0.35
CA GLU A 64 -3.48 0.18 1.03
C GLU A 64 -4.52 -0.89 1.32
N ASN A 65 -5.75 -0.70 0.84
CA ASN A 65 -6.80 -1.68 1.04
C ASN A 65 -6.47 -3.02 0.38
N GLN A 66 -5.90 -3.00 -0.81
CA GLN A 66 -5.47 -4.22 -1.49
C GLN A 66 -4.39 -4.95 -0.70
N LEU A 67 -3.44 -4.21 -0.16
CA LEU A 67 -2.37 -4.79 0.65
C LEU A 67 -2.93 -5.43 1.93
N TRP A 68 -3.86 -4.76 2.60
CA TRP A 68 -4.49 -5.28 3.80
C TRP A 68 -5.28 -6.56 3.52
N GLU A 69 -6.01 -6.60 2.41
CA GLU A 69 -6.75 -7.79 2.03
C GLU A 69 -5.82 -8.97 1.77
N GLU A 70 -4.69 -8.72 1.12
CA GLU A 70 -3.73 -9.78 0.85
C GLU A 70 -3.13 -10.33 2.13
N ILE A 71 -2.85 -9.46 3.10
CA ILE A 71 -2.33 -9.88 4.40
C ILE A 71 -3.37 -10.70 5.17
N LYS A 72 -4.64 -10.29 5.12
CA LYS A 72 -5.71 -11.01 5.81
C LYS A 72 -5.96 -12.40 5.25
N ASN A 73 -5.69 -12.60 3.97
CA ASN A 73 -5.94 -13.87 3.30
C ASN A 73 -4.79 -14.88 3.43
N LYS A 74 -3.75 -14.54 4.14
CA LYS A 74 -2.62 -15.45 4.39
C LYS A 74 -2.82 -16.28 5.64
#